data_31eca11959c1199f7015bda4443f6992
#
_entry.id   31eca11959c1199f7015bda4443f6992
#
_cell.length_a   1.000
_cell.length_b   1.000
_cell.length_c   1.000
_cell.angle_alpha   90.00
_cell.angle_beta   90.00
_cell.angle_gamma   90.00
#
_symmetry.space_group_name_H-M   'P 1'
#
loop_
_entity.id
_entity.type
_entity.pdbx_description
1 polymer ?
#
loop_
_entity_poly.entity_id
_entity_poly.type
_entity_poly.pdbx_seq_one_letter_code
_entity_poly.pdbx_strand_id
1 'polypeptide(L)'
;MRLVAAVLAVVSVVIVTACAPAQRVDLGRDAGYLIAAISGEPDQLDPQKTSAYFSFEVLENVFDTLVEPDADLHMRPALAQSWDVTPDQLAWTFHLRPGVTFHDGSPLTASDVVYSYRRIIDGKLANADKLSAITDVTATDDYTVRITVAHPTPNLLTNLGGFKGVAIVQRRNVEDGQIAAHPIGTGPFSFVSQRGGDAITLRANPHYWAGAPRIPGVTFRFISEPSTALSALQAGEIDWTDAVPPQRIAQLRGDDSIHLAVTPSNDYWYLALNEARPPWQDVRVRQAVAYAVDRASIVQATSYGAAQANQLAIPQGNPWYTPYDKYRYDIDHAKALLRQAGAAPTAMDLLVTSEYPQTVTAAQVIADNLAPLGIRVTIRTVDFGTWLDEQHSGHFDMLMMGWLGNIDPDDFYYAQHHTGGASNAQKFSDPRVDALLDAGRTEIDPQARHQDYTQAATLIADQVSYLYLYNPAVVQAWSPRLTGYEARRDKAIRFRDAVLGGDRP
;
A
#
# COMPACT_ATOMS: atom_id res chain seq x y z
N MET A 1 -71.98 -5.98 -66.23
CA MET A 1 -70.55 -6.18 -66.01
C MET A 1 -69.94 -4.85 -65.61
N ARG A 2 -69.80 -4.60 -64.31
CA ARG A 2 -69.04 -3.50 -63.78
C ARG A 2 -68.40 -3.98 -62.47
N LEU A 3 -67.07 -4.10 -62.43
CA LEU A 3 -66.27 -4.39 -61.26
C LEU A 3 -66.24 -3.13 -60.40
N VAL A 4 -66.51 -3.30 -59.10
CA VAL A 4 -66.25 -2.27 -58.10
C VAL A 4 -64.99 -2.68 -57.33
N ALA A 5 -63.93 -1.89 -57.47
CA ALA A 5 -62.71 -2.07 -56.69
C ALA A 5 -62.85 -1.34 -55.36
N ALA A 6 -62.75 -2.04 -54.24
CA ALA A 6 -62.71 -1.48 -52.89
C ALA A 6 -61.21 -1.23 -52.53
N VAL A 7 -60.86 0.03 -52.28
CA VAL A 7 -59.55 0.47 -51.77
C VAL A 7 -59.57 0.41 -50.24
N LEU A 8 -58.84 -0.51 -49.63
CA LEU A 8 -58.57 -0.49 -48.16
C LEU A 8 -57.39 0.45 -47.89
N ALA A 9 -57.63 1.53 -47.26
CA ALA A 9 -56.57 2.41 -46.70
C ALA A 9 -56.13 1.85 -45.33
N VAL A 10 -54.92 1.31 -45.27
CA VAL A 10 -54.24 0.91 -44.04
C VAL A 10 -53.57 2.16 -43.45
N VAL A 11 -54.09 2.69 -42.36
CA VAL A 11 -53.45 3.79 -41.58
C VAL A 11 -52.39 3.11 -40.66
N SER A 12 -51.14 3.18 -41.03
CA SER A 12 -50.01 2.81 -40.16
C SER A 12 -49.76 3.88 -39.14
N VAL A 13 -50.17 3.65 -37.89
CA VAL A 13 -49.80 4.50 -36.76
C VAL A 13 -48.34 4.12 -36.38
N VAL A 14 -47.40 4.97 -36.76
CA VAL A 14 -45.99 4.88 -36.29
C VAL A 14 -45.96 5.47 -34.88
N ILE A 15 -45.89 4.60 -33.87
CA ILE A 15 -45.60 4.97 -32.49
C ILE A 15 -44.08 5.30 -32.46
N VAL A 16 -43.72 6.57 -32.54
CA VAL A 16 -42.39 7.05 -32.23
C VAL A 16 -42.24 7.00 -30.72
N THR A 17 -41.70 5.89 -30.20
CA THR A 17 -41.24 5.82 -28.83
C THR A 17 -40.01 6.73 -28.76
N ALA A 18 -40.19 7.94 -28.27
CA ALA A 18 -39.08 8.82 -27.90
C ALA A 18 -38.33 8.15 -26.76
N CYS A 19 -37.21 7.50 -27.07
CA CYS A 19 -36.20 7.20 -26.05
C CYS A 19 -35.70 8.53 -25.53
N ALA A 20 -36.29 9.02 -24.44
CA ALA A 20 -35.64 10.04 -23.63
C ALA A 20 -34.28 9.47 -23.20
N PRO A 21 -33.17 10.18 -23.42
CA PRO A 21 -31.89 9.75 -22.89
C PRO A 21 -32.10 9.65 -21.37
N ALA A 22 -31.83 8.47 -20.80
CA ALA A 22 -31.76 8.32 -19.36
C ALA A 22 -30.80 9.40 -18.87
N GLN A 23 -31.30 10.39 -18.14
CA GLN A 23 -30.46 11.36 -17.46
C GLN A 23 -29.53 10.55 -16.58
N ARG A 24 -28.25 10.48 -16.96
CA ARG A 24 -27.21 9.98 -16.09
C ARG A 24 -27.17 10.94 -14.89
N VAL A 25 -27.81 10.53 -13.80
CA VAL A 25 -27.65 11.22 -12.53
C VAL A 25 -26.16 11.06 -12.20
N ASP A 26 -25.39 12.12 -12.38
CA ASP A 26 -24.01 12.19 -11.88
C ASP A 26 -24.13 12.38 -10.37
N LEU A 27 -24.28 11.25 -9.65
CA LEU A 27 -24.47 11.22 -8.19
C LEU A 27 -23.34 11.93 -7.44
N GLY A 28 -22.21 12.20 -8.11
CA GLY A 28 -21.08 12.87 -7.48
C GLY A 28 -21.20 14.41 -7.42
N ARG A 29 -21.50 15.07 -8.54
CA ARG A 29 -21.45 16.53 -8.62
C ARG A 29 -22.65 17.22 -7.97
N ASP A 30 -23.84 16.71 -8.22
CA ASP A 30 -25.08 17.36 -7.77
C ASP A 30 -25.45 17.06 -6.31
N ALA A 31 -24.82 16.04 -5.69
CA ALA A 31 -25.13 15.60 -4.33
C ALA A 31 -24.12 16.06 -3.27
N GLY A 32 -23.13 16.90 -3.60
CA GLY A 32 -22.10 17.36 -2.66
C GLY A 32 -21.10 16.29 -2.24
N TYR A 33 -20.94 15.23 -3.04
CA TYR A 33 -19.94 14.19 -2.79
C TYR A 33 -18.52 14.72 -2.99
N LEU A 34 -17.59 14.23 -2.17
CA LEU A 34 -16.16 14.39 -2.41
C LEU A 34 -15.78 13.60 -3.67
N ILE A 35 -15.10 14.25 -4.63
CA ILE A 35 -14.55 13.57 -5.81
C ILE A 35 -13.04 13.42 -5.60
N ALA A 36 -12.59 12.20 -5.31
CA ALA A 36 -11.20 11.84 -5.14
C ALA A 36 -10.70 11.15 -6.43
N ALA A 37 -9.57 11.59 -6.97
CA ALA A 37 -8.91 10.87 -8.06
C ALA A 37 -7.78 10.01 -7.49
N ILE A 38 -7.83 8.71 -7.78
CA ILE A 38 -6.75 7.74 -7.50
C ILE A 38 -6.09 7.28 -8.79
N SER A 39 -4.80 6.94 -8.71
CA SER A 39 -3.99 6.65 -9.89
C SER A 39 -4.22 5.28 -10.52
N GLY A 40 -5.02 4.40 -9.89
CA GLY A 40 -5.35 3.08 -10.43
C GLY A 40 -6.73 2.58 -10.04
N GLU A 41 -7.27 1.65 -10.83
CA GLU A 41 -8.51 0.95 -10.50
C GLU A 41 -8.22 -0.18 -9.49
N PRO A 42 -9.06 -0.35 -8.45
CA PRO A 42 -9.01 -1.53 -7.58
C PRO A 42 -9.09 -2.84 -8.38
N ASP A 43 -8.20 -3.79 -8.09
CA ASP A 43 -8.21 -5.11 -8.70
C ASP A 43 -9.42 -5.95 -8.23
N GLN A 44 -9.84 -5.73 -6.99
CA GLN A 44 -11.03 -6.32 -6.39
C GLN A 44 -11.43 -5.60 -5.10
N LEU A 45 -12.67 -5.90 -4.62
CA LEU A 45 -13.21 -5.27 -3.42
C LEU A 45 -13.28 -6.22 -2.19
N ASP A 46 -12.71 -7.43 -2.28
CA ASP A 46 -12.52 -8.30 -1.13
C ASP A 46 -11.19 -7.93 -0.42
N PRO A 47 -11.23 -7.29 0.77
CA PRO A 47 -10.03 -6.78 1.44
C PRO A 47 -9.06 -7.87 1.87
N GLN A 48 -9.51 -9.13 1.95
CA GLN A 48 -8.70 -10.26 2.37
C GLN A 48 -8.06 -11.04 1.22
N LYS A 49 -8.38 -10.67 -0.04
CA LYS A 49 -7.82 -11.31 -1.23
C LYS A 49 -6.91 -10.40 -2.04
N THR A 50 -6.99 -9.09 -1.85
CA THR A 50 -6.14 -8.13 -2.56
C THR A 50 -4.86 -7.83 -1.77
N SER A 51 -3.80 -7.48 -2.50
CA SER A 51 -2.60 -6.81 -1.98
C SER A 51 -2.33 -5.48 -2.70
N ALA A 52 -3.22 -5.10 -3.63
CA ALA A 52 -3.07 -3.91 -4.46
C ALA A 52 -3.34 -2.63 -3.65
N TYR A 53 -2.45 -1.66 -3.76
CA TYR A 53 -2.57 -0.37 -3.08
C TYR A 53 -3.89 0.33 -3.41
N PHE A 54 -4.25 0.41 -4.70
CA PHE A 54 -5.46 1.09 -5.18
C PHE A 54 -6.76 0.51 -4.60
N SER A 55 -6.79 -0.81 -4.31
CA SER A 55 -7.93 -1.43 -3.65
C SER A 55 -8.07 -0.93 -2.22
N PHE A 56 -6.97 -0.81 -1.48
CA PHE A 56 -7.01 -0.35 -0.09
C PHE A 56 -7.34 1.14 0.04
N GLU A 57 -7.02 1.98 -0.94
CA GLU A 57 -7.45 3.39 -0.96
C GLU A 57 -8.97 3.54 -0.86
N VAL A 58 -9.71 2.61 -1.48
CA VAL A 58 -11.17 2.56 -1.41
C VAL A 58 -11.63 1.78 -0.17
N LEU A 59 -11.05 0.60 0.07
CA LEU A 59 -11.55 -0.38 1.05
C LEU A 59 -11.38 0.08 2.50
N GLU A 60 -10.39 0.93 2.82
CA GLU A 60 -10.24 1.54 4.15
C GLU A 60 -11.37 2.51 4.51
N ASN A 61 -12.18 2.93 3.55
CA ASN A 61 -13.37 3.71 3.78
C ASN A 61 -14.64 2.84 3.93
N VAL A 62 -14.54 1.53 3.62
CA VAL A 62 -15.66 0.57 3.68
C VAL A 62 -15.56 -0.39 4.86
N PHE A 63 -14.35 -0.76 5.25
CA PHE A 63 -14.10 -1.76 6.29
C PHE A 63 -13.31 -1.16 7.46
N ASP A 64 -13.54 -1.69 8.65
CA ASP A 64 -12.73 -1.43 9.83
C ASP A 64 -11.94 -2.67 10.26
N THR A 65 -10.95 -2.44 11.13
CA THR A 65 -10.13 -3.45 11.82
C THR A 65 -10.39 -3.44 13.32
N LEU A 66 -9.86 -4.39 14.09
CA LEU A 66 -10.01 -4.38 15.56
C LEU A 66 -9.37 -3.15 16.21
N VAL A 67 -8.20 -2.78 15.71
CA VAL A 67 -7.42 -1.62 16.13
C VAL A 67 -6.97 -0.88 14.88
N GLU A 68 -6.67 0.42 14.97
CA GLU A 68 -6.20 1.20 13.83
C GLU A 68 -5.01 2.08 14.20
N PRO A 69 -4.10 2.43 13.28
CA PRO A 69 -3.04 3.38 13.56
C PRO A 69 -3.57 4.82 13.55
N ASP A 70 -3.13 5.65 14.52
CA ASP A 70 -3.26 7.10 14.46
C ASP A 70 -2.29 7.73 13.44
N ALA A 71 -2.22 9.07 13.37
CA ALA A 71 -1.33 9.78 12.45
C ALA A 71 0.16 9.52 12.71
N ASP A 72 0.50 9.23 13.96
CA ASP A 72 1.87 8.88 14.41
C ASP A 72 2.15 7.37 14.34
N LEU A 73 1.21 6.58 13.81
CA LEU A 73 1.24 5.13 13.66
C LEU A 73 1.18 4.33 14.98
N HIS A 74 0.75 4.96 16.08
CA HIS A 74 0.44 4.22 17.30
C HIS A 74 -0.93 3.53 17.17
N MET A 75 -1.00 2.25 17.56
CA MET A 75 -2.25 1.49 17.51
C MET A 75 -3.26 2.02 18.53
N ARG A 76 -4.47 2.31 18.07
CA ARG A 76 -5.60 2.84 18.83
C ARG A 76 -6.80 1.90 18.76
N PRO A 77 -7.70 1.96 19.77
CA PRO A 77 -8.97 1.26 19.71
C PRO A 77 -9.80 1.62 18.49
N ALA A 78 -10.30 0.61 17.75
CA ALA A 78 -11.25 0.75 16.66
C ALA A 78 -12.50 -0.11 16.95
N LEU A 79 -12.76 -1.22 16.26
CA LEU A 79 -13.87 -2.12 16.59
C LEU A 79 -13.72 -2.75 17.99
N ALA A 80 -12.50 -3.00 18.44
CA ALA A 80 -12.21 -3.27 19.85
C ALA A 80 -12.06 -1.94 20.60
N GLN A 81 -12.79 -1.75 21.69
CA GLN A 81 -12.66 -0.58 22.56
C GLN A 81 -11.49 -0.68 23.53
N SER A 82 -11.03 -1.91 23.83
CA SER A 82 -9.88 -2.21 24.68
C SER A 82 -9.41 -3.64 24.45
N TRP A 83 -8.25 -3.97 25.00
CA TRP A 83 -7.72 -5.33 25.04
C TRP A 83 -6.89 -5.56 26.29
N ASP A 84 -6.82 -6.81 26.73
CA ASP A 84 -5.97 -7.32 27.78
C ASP A 84 -4.99 -8.34 27.24
N VAL A 85 -3.80 -8.39 27.83
CA VAL A 85 -2.74 -9.34 27.44
C VAL A 85 -2.33 -10.14 28.68
N THR A 86 -2.21 -11.45 28.54
CA THR A 86 -1.70 -12.29 29.64
C THR A 86 -0.24 -11.97 29.97
N PRO A 87 0.23 -12.19 31.22
CA PRO A 87 1.61 -11.87 31.61
C PRO A 87 2.69 -12.58 30.78
N ASP A 88 2.40 -13.76 30.23
CA ASP A 88 3.25 -14.51 29.33
C ASP A 88 3.15 -14.04 27.87
N GLN A 89 2.27 -13.05 27.59
CA GLN A 89 1.97 -12.51 26.26
C GLN A 89 1.53 -13.53 25.21
N LEU A 90 1.01 -14.68 25.64
CA LEU A 90 0.54 -15.73 24.74
C LEU A 90 -0.96 -15.65 24.43
N ALA A 91 -1.71 -14.81 25.14
CA ALA A 91 -3.13 -14.62 24.86
C ALA A 91 -3.54 -13.15 24.99
N TRP A 92 -4.30 -12.71 24.00
CA TRP A 92 -4.86 -11.37 23.86
C TRP A 92 -6.38 -11.46 23.92
N THR A 93 -7.02 -10.68 24.78
CA THR A 93 -8.48 -10.63 24.89
C THR A 93 -8.96 -9.26 24.43
N PHE A 94 -9.69 -9.21 23.32
CA PHE A 94 -10.23 -7.97 22.74
C PHE A 94 -11.70 -7.81 23.13
N HIS A 95 -12.05 -6.63 23.65
CA HIS A 95 -13.41 -6.26 24.02
C HIS A 95 -14.00 -5.39 22.92
N LEU A 96 -14.99 -5.93 22.20
CA LEU A 96 -15.62 -5.25 21.07
C LEU A 96 -16.55 -4.14 21.52
N ARG A 97 -16.75 -3.13 20.68
CA ARG A 97 -17.77 -2.09 20.88
C ARG A 97 -19.17 -2.69 20.72
N PRO A 98 -20.06 -2.58 21.69
CA PRO A 98 -21.46 -2.97 21.51
C PRO A 98 -22.17 -2.01 20.56
N GLY A 99 -23.15 -2.52 19.82
CA GLY A 99 -24.01 -1.72 18.95
C GLY A 99 -23.39 -1.33 17.60
N VAL A 100 -22.21 -1.81 17.24
CA VAL A 100 -21.66 -1.68 15.89
C VAL A 100 -22.47 -2.53 14.93
N THR A 101 -22.82 -1.95 13.78
CA THR A 101 -23.55 -2.65 12.71
C THR A 101 -22.79 -2.63 11.40
N PHE A 102 -22.96 -3.66 10.61
CA PHE A 102 -22.59 -3.63 9.20
C PHE A 102 -23.50 -2.69 8.41
N HIS A 103 -23.12 -2.36 7.18
CA HIS A 103 -23.86 -1.43 6.32
C HIS A 103 -25.31 -1.87 6.00
N ASP A 104 -25.62 -3.16 6.11
CA ASP A 104 -26.97 -3.70 5.94
C ASP A 104 -27.81 -3.67 7.23
N GLY A 105 -27.25 -3.13 8.32
CA GLY A 105 -27.90 -3.03 9.64
C GLY A 105 -27.76 -4.28 10.51
N SER A 106 -27.14 -5.36 10.04
CA SER A 106 -26.86 -6.53 10.87
C SER A 106 -25.79 -6.22 11.94
N PRO A 107 -25.90 -6.78 13.16
CA PRO A 107 -24.94 -6.51 14.22
C PRO A 107 -23.57 -7.13 13.93
N LEU A 108 -22.50 -6.43 14.29
CA LEU A 108 -21.17 -7.00 14.39
C LEU A 108 -21.05 -7.77 15.72
N THR A 109 -20.54 -8.97 15.67
CA THR A 109 -20.28 -9.81 16.83
C THR A 109 -18.88 -10.41 16.82
N ALA A 110 -18.45 -10.99 17.93
CA ALA A 110 -17.19 -11.70 18.05
C ALA A 110 -17.07 -12.86 17.05
N SER A 111 -18.21 -13.45 16.62
CA SER A 111 -18.20 -14.52 15.60
C SER A 111 -17.73 -14.03 14.22
N ASP A 112 -18.01 -12.77 13.85
CA ASP A 112 -17.53 -12.18 12.61
C ASP A 112 -16.02 -11.96 12.62
N VAL A 113 -15.48 -11.56 13.77
CA VAL A 113 -14.03 -11.41 13.97
C VAL A 113 -13.33 -12.76 13.86
N VAL A 114 -13.85 -13.80 14.56
CA VAL A 114 -13.33 -15.18 14.47
C VAL A 114 -13.37 -15.67 13.03
N TYR A 115 -14.50 -15.47 12.35
CA TYR A 115 -14.65 -15.84 10.94
C TYR A 115 -13.61 -15.15 10.06
N SER A 116 -13.44 -13.84 10.22
CA SER A 116 -12.55 -13.03 9.42
C SER A 116 -11.09 -13.49 9.50
N TYR A 117 -10.60 -13.75 10.72
CA TYR A 117 -9.21 -14.18 10.89
C TYR A 117 -8.99 -15.64 10.48
N ARG A 118 -9.91 -16.55 10.82
CA ARG A 118 -9.82 -17.94 10.34
C ARG A 118 -9.89 -18.02 8.83
N ARG A 119 -10.72 -17.21 8.18
CA ARG A 119 -10.78 -17.16 6.72
C ARG A 119 -9.44 -16.81 6.08
N ILE A 120 -8.70 -15.85 6.65
CA ILE A 120 -7.36 -15.48 6.18
C ILE A 120 -6.38 -16.64 6.42
N ILE A 121 -6.34 -17.17 7.64
CA ILE A 121 -5.37 -18.19 8.07
C ILE A 121 -5.59 -19.51 7.32
N ASP A 122 -6.83 -20.04 7.35
CA ASP A 122 -7.16 -21.34 6.77
C ASP A 122 -7.14 -21.29 5.24
N GLY A 123 -7.58 -20.15 4.66
CA GLY A 123 -7.59 -19.91 3.22
C GLY A 123 -6.25 -19.50 2.64
N LYS A 124 -5.22 -19.26 3.49
CA LYS A 124 -3.93 -18.71 3.09
C LYS A 124 -4.07 -17.50 2.17
N LEU A 125 -4.97 -16.60 2.54
CA LEU A 125 -5.31 -15.41 1.76
C LEU A 125 -4.18 -14.36 1.86
N ALA A 126 -4.37 -13.23 1.22
CA ALA A 126 -3.43 -12.12 1.30
C ALA A 126 -3.18 -11.75 2.77
N ASN A 127 -1.93 -11.52 3.15
CA ASN A 127 -1.46 -11.22 4.51
C ASN A 127 -1.66 -12.34 5.56
N ALA A 128 -1.85 -13.61 5.16
CA ALA A 128 -1.89 -14.73 6.09
C ALA A 128 -0.59 -14.90 6.89
N ASP A 129 0.52 -14.50 6.33
CA ASP A 129 1.84 -14.47 6.98
C ASP A 129 1.86 -13.58 8.22
N LYS A 130 1.16 -12.43 8.19
CA LYS A 130 1.02 -11.53 9.35
C LYS A 130 0.30 -12.17 10.54
N LEU A 131 -0.54 -13.16 10.27
CA LEU A 131 -1.30 -13.90 11.28
C LEU A 131 -0.66 -15.26 11.63
N SER A 132 0.54 -15.55 11.11
CA SER A 132 1.20 -16.86 11.26
C SER A 132 1.52 -17.27 12.70
N ALA A 133 1.67 -16.32 13.61
CA ALA A 133 1.86 -16.58 15.04
C ALA A 133 0.56 -16.99 15.75
N ILE A 134 -0.61 -16.74 15.17
CA ILE A 134 -1.91 -17.03 15.77
C ILE A 134 -2.19 -18.54 15.70
N THR A 135 -2.37 -19.15 16.85
CA THR A 135 -2.71 -20.58 16.97
C THR A 135 -4.22 -20.80 17.14
N ASP A 136 -4.90 -19.84 17.75
CA ASP A 136 -6.34 -19.93 17.94
C ASP A 136 -7.01 -18.55 18.01
N VAL A 137 -8.26 -18.49 17.51
CA VAL A 137 -9.14 -17.32 17.63
C VAL A 137 -10.51 -17.82 18.04
N THR A 138 -10.99 -17.40 19.21
CA THR A 138 -12.27 -17.83 19.77
C THR A 138 -13.11 -16.65 20.26
N ALA A 139 -14.44 -16.76 20.11
CA ALA A 139 -15.39 -15.89 20.76
C ALA A 139 -15.75 -16.50 22.13
N THR A 140 -15.55 -15.73 23.21
CA THR A 140 -15.96 -16.14 24.57
C THR A 140 -17.38 -15.71 24.89
N ASP A 141 -17.86 -14.66 24.27
CA ASP A 141 -19.23 -14.16 24.21
C ASP A 141 -19.41 -13.30 22.96
N ASP A 142 -20.56 -12.64 22.80
CA ASP A 142 -20.89 -11.86 21.59
C ASP A 142 -19.96 -10.65 21.37
N TYR A 143 -19.25 -10.19 22.39
CA TYR A 143 -18.41 -8.99 22.33
C TYR A 143 -16.98 -9.20 22.84
N THR A 144 -16.57 -10.44 23.05
CA THR A 144 -15.23 -10.76 23.53
C THR A 144 -14.56 -11.79 22.62
N VAL A 145 -13.39 -11.40 22.08
CA VAL A 145 -12.57 -12.27 21.23
C VAL A 145 -11.26 -12.56 21.93
N ARG A 146 -10.91 -13.84 22.04
CA ARG A 146 -9.60 -14.30 22.51
C ARG A 146 -8.76 -14.77 21.35
N ILE A 147 -7.54 -14.21 21.23
CA ILE A 147 -6.51 -14.62 20.26
C ILE A 147 -5.36 -15.24 21.05
N THR A 148 -4.96 -16.46 20.69
CA THR A 148 -3.81 -17.15 21.26
C THR A 148 -2.70 -17.22 20.23
N VAL A 149 -1.47 -16.97 20.65
CA VAL A 149 -0.28 -16.99 19.79
C VAL A 149 0.71 -18.06 20.25
N ALA A 150 1.52 -18.58 19.33
CA ALA A 150 2.50 -19.64 19.58
C ALA A 150 3.70 -19.15 20.45
N HIS A 151 3.99 -17.88 20.37
CA HIS A 151 5.07 -17.17 21.08
C HIS A 151 4.67 -15.72 21.29
N PRO A 152 5.30 -14.98 22.20
CA PRO A 152 5.09 -13.54 22.32
C PRO A 152 5.21 -12.86 20.96
N THR A 153 4.25 -12.01 20.63
CA THR A 153 4.12 -11.36 19.31
C THR A 153 3.91 -9.86 19.53
N PRO A 154 4.97 -9.08 19.79
CA PRO A 154 4.87 -7.66 20.14
C PRO A 154 4.22 -6.81 19.05
N ASN A 155 4.31 -7.23 17.78
CA ASN A 155 3.71 -6.57 16.62
C ASN A 155 2.28 -7.04 16.31
N LEU A 156 1.63 -7.83 17.20
CA LEU A 156 0.29 -8.36 16.91
C LEU A 156 -0.71 -7.25 16.60
N LEU A 157 -0.73 -6.17 17.38
CA LEU A 157 -1.64 -5.04 17.13
C LEU A 157 -1.39 -4.40 15.75
N THR A 158 -0.14 -4.23 15.36
CA THR A 158 0.23 -3.71 14.04
C THR A 158 -0.22 -4.65 12.92
N ASN A 159 -0.06 -5.96 13.13
CA ASN A 159 -0.53 -6.98 12.18
C ASN A 159 -2.06 -6.97 12.03
N LEU A 160 -2.80 -6.72 13.12
CA LEU A 160 -4.27 -6.67 13.10
C LEU A 160 -4.83 -5.35 12.60
N GLY A 161 -4.15 -4.22 12.86
CA GLY A 161 -4.66 -2.87 12.62
C GLY A 161 -4.00 -2.11 11.49
N GLY A 162 -2.88 -2.60 10.99
CA GLY A 162 -2.14 -1.94 9.92
C GLY A 162 -2.92 -1.90 8.61
N PHE A 163 -2.48 -1.02 7.75
CA PHE A 163 -2.95 -0.94 6.37
C PHE A 163 -2.81 -2.29 5.65
N LYS A 164 -3.70 -2.60 4.75
CA LYS A 164 -3.72 -3.80 3.91
C LYS A 164 -4.22 -5.12 4.58
N GLY A 165 -5.51 -5.23 4.71
CA GLY A 165 -6.12 -6.54 4.52
C GLY A 165 -6.49 -7.35 5.76
N VAL A 166 -6.31 -6.84 6.99
CA VAL A 166 -6.81 -7.56 8.17
C VAL A 166 -8.20 -7.03 8.60
N ALA A 167 -8.96 -6.58 7.63
CA ALA A 167 -10.31 -6.05 7.82
C ALA A 167 -11.28 -7.12 8.32
N ILE A 168 -12.21 -6.69 9.17
CA ILE A 168 -13.32 -7.53 9.61
C ILE A 168 -14.40 -7.53 8.53
N VAL A 169 -14.76 -8.72 8.06
CA VAL A 169 -15.73 -8.93 6.99
C VAL A 169 -17.02 -9.59 7.53
N GLN A 170 -18.15 -9.24 6.92
CA GLN A 170 -19.41 -9.90 7.24
C GLN A 170 -19.42 -11.32 6.66
N ARG A 171 -19.59 -12.32 7.53
CA ARG A 171 -19.59 -13.72 7.14
C ARG A 171 -20.57 -14.01 6.00
N ARG A 172 -21.81 -13.53 6.12
CA ARG A 172 -22.85 -13.76 5.11
C ARG A 172 -22.48 -13.18 3.74
N ASN A 173 -21.93 -11.96 3.68
CA ASN A 173 -21.53 -11.30 2.43
C ASN A 173 -20.42 -12.09 1.69
N VAL A 174 -19.55 -12.77 2.47
CA VAL A 174 -18.52 -13.66 1.92
C VAL A 174 -19.13 -14.97 1.42
N GLU A 175 -19.96 -15.64 2.25
CA GLU A 175 -20.57 -16.93 1.92
C GLU A 175 -21.55 -16.86 0.75
N ASP A 176 -22.25 -15.74 0.59
CA ASP A 176 -23.11 -15.44 -0.56
C ASP A 176 -22.30 -15.08 -1.83
N GLY A 177 -20.96 -15.01 -1.74
CA GLY A 177 -20.05 -14.68 -2.85
C GLY A 177 -20.13 -13.23 -3.32
N GLN A 178 -20.73 -12.34 -2.54
CA GLN A 178 -21.00 -10.96 -2.95
C GLN A 178 -19.90 -9.96 -2.57
N ILE A 179 -18.99 -10.29 -1.67
CA ILE A 179 -18.02 -9.34 -1.09
C ILE A 179 -17.17 -8.63 -2.16
N ALA A 180 -16.82 -9.32 -3.25
CA ALA A 180 -15.98 -8.73 -4.31
C ALA A 180 -16.74 -7.77 -5.24
N ALA A 181 -18.08 -7.88 -5.31
CA ALA A 181 -18.94 -7.05 -6.16
C ALA A 181 -19.75 -6.02 -5.37
N HIS A 182 -20.16 -6.38 -4.15
CA HIS A 182 -20.99 -5.57 -3.26
C HIS A 182 -20.47 -5.70 -1.83
N PRO A 183 -19.31 -5.09 -1.50
CA PRO A 183 -18.71 -5.18 -0.18
C PRO A 183 -19.61 -4.56 0.89
N ILE A 184 -19.83 -5.32 1.98
CA ILE A 184 -20.54 -4.87 3.18
C ILE A 184 -19.55 -4.89 4.34
N GLY A 185 -19.17 -3.70 4.81
CA GLY A 185 -18.28 -3.48 5.95
C GLY A 185 -18.98 -2.77 7.09
N THR A 186 -18.21 -2.31 8.06
CA THR A 186 -18.65 -1.51 9.20
C THR A 186 -18.21 -0.05 9.08
N GLY A 187 -17.44 0.29 8.04
CA GLY A 187 -16.73 1.55 7.86
C GLY A 187 -17.61 2.79 7.69
N PRO A 188 -16.96 3.96 7.58
CA PRO A 188 -17.64 5.25 7.49
C PRO A 188 -18.46 5.43 6.21
N PHE A 189 -18.18 4.66 5.16
CA PHE A 189 -18.91 4.72 3.89
C PHE A 189 -19.32 3.35 3.40
N SER A 190 -20.52 3.23 2.87
CA SER A 190 -21.07 2.03 2.24
C SER A 190 -20.91 2.07 0.72
N PHE A 191 -20.65 0.93 0.11
CA PHE A 191 -20.55 0.77 -1.33
C PHE A 191 -21.91 1.05 -2.01
N VAL A 192 -21.88 1.80 -3.12
CA VAL A 192 -23.07 2.08 -3.94
C VAL A 192 -22.93 1.45 -5.31
N SER A 193 -21.83 1.72 -6.03
CA SER A 193 -21.64 1.24 -7.39
C SER A 193 -20.19 1.31 -7.83
N GLN A 194 -19.82 0.45 -8.78
CA GLN A 194 -18.58 0.53 -9.55
C GLN A 194 -18.91 0.61 -11.04
N ARG A 195 -18.23 1.51 -11.71
CA ARG A 195 -18.18 1.58 -13.19
C ARG A 195 -16.74 1.31 -13.61
N GLY A 196 -16.51 0.11 -14.19
CA GLY A 196 -15.17 -0.32 -14.60
C GLY A 196 -14.49 0.72 -15.48
N GLY A 197 -13.20 0.98 -15.23
CA GLY A 197 -12.40 1.99 -15.92
C GLY A 197 -12.77 3.46 -15.64
N ASP A 198 -13.74 3.75 -14.74
CA ASP A 198 -14.22 5.11 -14.50
C ASP A 198 -14.22 5.48 -13.01
N ALA A 199 -15.07 4.82 -12.19
CA ALA A 199 -15.23 5.24 -10.80
C ALA A 199 -15.87 4.20 -9.89
N ILE A 200 -15.61 4.34 -8.58
CA ILE A 200 -16.38 3.73 -7.47
C ILE A 200 -17.05 4.83 -6.66
N THR A 201 -18.32 4.63 -6.35
CA THR A 201 -19.10 5.56 -5.51
C THR A 201 -19.44 4.90 -4.18
N LEU A 202 -19.15 5.63 -3.11
CA LEU A 202 -19.48 5.26 -1.74
C LEU A 202 -20.44 6.31 -1.15
N ARG A 203 -21.35 5.91 -0.25
CA ARG A 203 -22.28 6.76 0.49
C ARG A 203 -21.94 6.78 1.96
N ALA A 204 -22.08 7.91 2.64
CA ALA A 204 -21.89 8.02 4.07
C ALA A 204 -22.76 7.02 4.84
N ASN A 205 -22.16 6.36 5.82
CA ASN A 205 -22.85 5.51 6.79
C ASN A 205 -23.36 6.40 7.96
N PRO A 206 -24.67 6.68 8.05
CA PRO A 206 -25.21 7.53 9.11
C PRO A 206 -25.11 6.88 10.50
N HIS A 207 -24.89 5.57 10.55
CA HIS A 207 -24.79 4.78 11.78
C HIS A 207 -23.36 4.37 12.10
N TYR A 208 -22.37 5.06 11.50
CA TYR A 208 -20.97 4.76 11.77
C TYR A 208 -20.65 4.90 13.25
N TRP A 209 -20.02 3.89 13.83
CA TRP A 209 -19.77 3.80 15.28
C TRP A 209 -18.92 4.94 15.85
N ALA A 210 -18.03 5.53 15.03
CA ALA A 210 -17.19 6.68 15.43
C ALA A 210 -17.83 8.03 15.08
N GLY A 211 -19.08 8.06 14.66
CA GLY A 211 -19.83 9.25 14.23
C GLY A 211 -20.03 9.32 12.71
N ALA A 212 -21.20 9.77 12.29
CA ALA A 212 -21.53 9.87 10.87
C ALA A 212 -20.56 10.82 10.14
N PRO A 213 -20.07 10.46 8.93
CA PRO A 213 -19.30 11.36 8.08
C PRO A 213 -20.05 12.66 7.79
N ARG A 214 -19.32 13.76 7.65
CA ARG A 214 -19.92 15.09 7.39
C ARG A 214 -20.15 15.36 5.90
N ILE A 215 -19.55 14.54 5.01
CA ILE A 215 -19.81 14.55 3.57
C ILE A 215 -20.80 13.44 3.22
N PRO A 216 -21.71 13.64 2.24
CA PRO A 216 -22.73 12.64 1.90
C PRO A 216 -22.16 11.38 1.25
N GLY A 217 -20.93 11.44 0.72
CA GLY A 217 -20.25 10.30 0.11
C GLY A 217 -18.94 10.69 -0.57
N VAL A 218 -18.30 9.68 -1.16
CA VAL A 218 -17.05 9.82 -1.90
C VAL A 218 -17.20 9.11 -3.24
N THR A 219 -16.75 9.76 -4.31
CA THR A 219 -16.57 9.12 -5.63
C THR A 219 -15.08 9.05 -5.92
N PHE A 220 -14.52 7.85 -5.97
CA PHE A 220 -13.16 7.60 -6.41
C PHE A 220 -13.13 7.47 -7.91
N ARG A 221 -12.53 8.42 -8.62
CA ARG A 221 -12.30 8.39 -10.07
C ARG A 221 -10.93 7.81 -10.38
N PHE A 222 -10.81 7.01 -11.42
CA PHE A 222 -9.55 6.42 -11.85
C PHE A 222 -8.90 7.34 -12.89
N ILE A 223 -7.84 8.05 -12.48
CA ILE A 223 -7.08 8.96 -13.34
C ILE A 223 -5.59 8.61 -13.21
N SER A 224 -5.12 7.74 -14.08
CA SER A 224 -3.75 7.19 -14.01
C SER A 224 -2.67 8.20 -14.42
N GLU A 225 -3.02 9.21 -15.24
CA GLU A 225 -2.05 10.21 -15.71
C GLU A 225 -1.99 11.39 -14.72
N PRO A 226 -0.86 11.62 -14.03
CA PRO A 226 -0.76 12.63 -12.97
C PRO A 226 -1.03 14.06 -13.43
N SER A 227 -0.63 14.42 -14.67
CA SER A 227 -0.88 15.75 -15.20
C SER A 227 -2.37 16.00 -15.45
N THR A 228 -3.10 14.96 -15.85
CA THR A 228 -4.57 15.02 -16.03
C THR A 228 -5.27 15.17 -14.68
N ALA A 229 -4.86 14.41 -13.67
CA ALA A 229 -5.42 14.51 -12.32
C ALA A 229 -5.17 15.91 -11.72
N LEU A 230 -3.95 16.44 -11.85
CA LEU A 230 -3.63 17.78 -11.36
C LEU A 230 -4.43 18.86 -12.10
N SER A 231 -4.59 18.76 -13.44
CA SER A 231 -5.39 19.70 -14.21
C SER A 231 -6.87 19.65 -13.81
N ALA A 232 -7.41 18.46 -13.56
CA ALA A 232 -8.80 18.30 -13.08
C ALA A 232 -8.99 18.89 -11.68
N LEU A 233 -7.99 18.79 -10.79
CA LEU A 233 -8.01 19.44 -9.48
C LEU A 233 -8.00 20.97 -9.63
N GLN A 234 -7.15 21.53 -10.47
CA GLN A 234 -7.06 22.97 -10.73
C GLN A 234 -8.33 23.51 -11.38
N ALA A 235 -9.01 22.73 -12.21
CA ALA A 235 -10.29 23.07 -12.80
C ALA A 235 -11.50 22.87 -11.87
N GLY A 236 -11.30 22.38 -10.63
CA GLY A 236 -12.39 22.07 -9.69
C GLY A 236 -13.23 20.86 -10.10
N GLU A 237 -12.75 20.03 -11.01
CA GLU A 237 -13.44 18.80 -11.45
C GLU A 237 -13.33 17.66 -10.43
N ILE A 238 -12.26 17.66 -9.64
CA ILE A 238 -12.03 16.78 -8.50
C ILE A 238 -11.64 17.62 -7.28
N ASP A 239 -11.77 17.04 -6.09
CA ASP A 239 -11.48 17.71 -4.83
C ASP A 239 -10.16 17.22 -4.20
N TRP A 240 -9.66 16.03 -4.58
CA TRP A 240 -8.46 15.42 -4.02
C TRP A 240 -7.79 14.47 -5.03
N THR A 241 -6.46 14.35 -4.95
CA THR A 241 -5.69 13.34 -5.71
C THR A 241 -4.39 12.93 -5.02
N ASP A 242 -4.00 11.67 -5.18
CA ASP A 242 -2.67 11.13 -4.86
C ASP A 242 -1.69 11.21 -6.05
N ALA A 243 -2.20 11.54 -7.23
CA ALA A 243 -1.44 11.60 -8.48
C ALA A 243 -0.92 13.01 -8.74
N VAL A 244 0.18 13.40 -8.09
CA VAL A 244 0.84 14.69 -8.29
C VAL A 244 2.14 14.50 -9.06
N PRO A 245 2.33 15.15 -10.23
CA PRO A 245 3.59 15.06 -10.98
C PRO A 245 4.76 15.58 -10.13
N PRO A 246 5.82 14.80 -9.88
CA PRO A 246 6.92 15.20 -8.99
C PRO A 246 7.59 16.51 -9.42
N GLN A 247 7.72 16.77 -10.71
CA GLN A 247 8.30 18.00 -11.27
C GLN A 247 7.48 19.26 -10.96
N ARG A 248 6.20 19.11 -10.58
CA ARG A 248 5.30 20.24 -10.27
C ARG A 248 5.31 20.61 -8.77
N ILE A 249 5.89 19.76 -7.90
CA ILE A 249 5.87 19.96 -6.44
C ILE A 249 6.41 21.32 -6.04
N ALA A 250 7.56 21.74 -6.60
CA ALA A 250 8.16 23.03 -6.27
C ALA A 250 7.25 24.22 -6.62
N GLN A 251 6.55 24.15 -7.75
CA GLN A 251 5.60 25.17 -8.19
C GLN A 251 4.36 25.18 -7.29
N LEU A 252 3.82 24.02 -6.95
CA LEU A 252 2.58 23.88 -6.18
C LEU A 252 2.74 24.31 -4.71
N ARG A 253 3.96 24.30 -4.15
CA ARG A 253 4.22 24.79 -2.79
C ARG A 253 3.89 26.27 -2.58
N GLY A 254 3.82 27.05 -3.65
CA GLY A 254 3.47 28.46 -3.61
C GLY A 254 2.07 28.79 -4.18
N ASP A 255 1.25 27.78 -4.44
CA ASP A 255 -0.07 27.93 -5.05
C ASP A 255 -1.16 27.82 -3.97
N ASP A 256 -1.72 28.96 -3.56
CA ASP A 256 -2.77 29.04 -2.54
C ASP A 256 -4.11 28.42 -3.01
N SER A 257 -4.26 28.12 -4.31
CA SER A 257 -5.46 27.46 -4.86
C SER A 257 -5.51 25.97 -4.59
N ILE A 258 -4.42 25.37 -4.07
CA ILE A 258 -4.28 23.95 -3.81
C ILE A 258 -3.58 23.73 -2.47
N HIS A 259 -4.09 22.83 -1.66
CA HIS A 259 -3.32 22.25 -0.57
C HIS A 259 -2.43 21.13 -1.12
N LEU A 260 -1.12 21.26 -0.92
CA LEU A 260 -0.12 20.25 -1.26
C LEU A 260 0.46 19.65 0.02
N ALA A 261 0.30 18.34 0.22
CA ALA A 261 1.03 17.59 1.23
C ALA A 261 2.24 16.88 0.60
N VAL A 262 3.38 17.00 1.27
CA VAL A 262 4.61 16.24 0.98
C VAL A 262 5.04 15.64 2.31
N THR A 263 4.46 14.49 2.65
CA THR A 263 4.62 13.82 3.95
C THR A 263 5.64 12.69 3.83
N PRO A 264 6.67 12.60 4.69
CA PRO A 264 7.58 11.46 4.69
C PRO A 264 6.80 10.15 4.85
N SER A 265 7.02 9.17 3.97
CA SER A 265 6.38 7.87 4.08
C SER A 265 7.26 6.86 4.81
N ASN A 266 6.66 5.74 5.21
CA ASN A 266 7.39 4.56 5.68
C ASN A 266 7.81 3.62 4.56
N ASP A 267 7.63 4.02 3.32
CA ASP A 267 8.04 3.24 2.16
C ASP A 267 9.54 3.34 1.92
N TYR A 268 10.10 2.36 1.23
CA TYR A 268 11.47 2.44 0.76
C TYR A 268 11.62 1.81 -0.63
N TRP A 269 12.59 2.31 -1.39
CA TRP A 269 12.99 1.77 -2.68
C TRP A 269 14.38 1.16 -2.59
N TYR A 270 14.57 0.01 -3.26
CA TYR A 270 15.81 -0.76 -3.18
C TYR A 270 16.19 -1.37 -4.52
N LEU A 271 17.49 -1.65 -4.65
CA LEU A 271 18.05 -2.52 -5.66
C LEU A 271 18.45 -3.82 -4.97
N ALA A 272 17.97 -4.97 -5.45
CA ALA A 272 18.42 -6.28 -5.03
C ALA A 272 19.38 -6.88 -6.05
N LEU A 273 20.40 -7.57 -5.54
CA LEU A 273 21.42 -8.27 -6.30
C LEU A 273 21.25 -9.76 -6.06
N ASN A 274 21.07 -10.58 -7.10
CA ASN A 274 20.77 -12.01 -6.96
C ASN A 274 22.00 -12.79 -6.49
N GLU A 275 22.13 -13.02 -5.19
CA GLU A 275 23.28 -13.65 -4.55
C GLU A 275 23.47 -15.14 -4.94
N ALA A 276 22.48 -15.75 -5.58
CA ALA A 276 22.64 -17.08 -6.18
C ALA A 276 23.46 -17.08 -7.47
N ARG A 277 23.73 -15.89 -8.05
CA ARG A 277 24.41 -15.74 -9.35
C ARG A 277 25.74 -15.01 -9.23
N PRO A 278 26.80 -15.45 -9.95
CA PRO A 278 28.02 -14.66 -10.06
C PRO A 278 27.73 -13.33 -10.78
N PRO A 279 28.41 -12.23 -10.39
CA PRO A 279 29.44 -12.14 -9.34
C PRO A 279 28.88 -11.75 -7.95
N TRP A 280 27.54 -11.74 -7.77
CA TRP A 280 26.86 -11.19 -6.59
C TRP A 280 27.10 -12.00 -5.31
N GLN A 281 27.64 -13.23 -5.42
CA GLN A 281 28.04 -14.05 -4.28
C GLN A 281 29.17 -13.42 -3.44
N ASP A 282 30.05 -12.64 -4.08
CA ASP A 282 31.12 -11.93 -3.37
C ASP A 282 30.61 -10.60 -2.83
N VAL A 283 30.58 -10.47 -1.51
CA VAL A 283 30.12 -9.26 -0.83
C VAL A 283 30.91 -7.98 -1.26
N ARG A 284 32.20 -8.13 -1.62
CA ARG A 284 33.03 -7.01 -2.09
C ARG A 284 32.51 -6.43 -3.41
N VAL A 285 31.94 -7.28 -4.27
CA VAL A 285 31.31 -6.85 -5.53
C VAL A 285 30.02 -6.09 -5.22
N ARG A 286 29.19 -6.60 -4.30
CA ARG A 286 27.97 -5.92 -3.88
C ARG A 286 28.28 -4.56 -3.20
N GLN A 287 29.32 -4.52 -2.36
CA GLN A 287 29.79 -3.30 -1.73
C GLN A 287 30.32 -2.30 -2.76
N ALA A 288 31.01 -2.76 -3.79
CA ALA A 288 31.47 -1.90 -4.88
C ALA A 288 30.27 -1.20 -5.58
N VAL A 289 29.19 -1.94 -5.85
CA VAL A 289 27.94 -1.35 -6.37
C VAL A 289 27.38 -0.34 -5.39
N ALA A 290 27.38 -0.64 -4.07
CA ALA A 290 26.85 0.27 -3.05
C ALA A 290 27.61 1.60 -2.97
N TYR A 291 28.92 1.61 -3.18
CA TYR A 291 29.73 2.83 -3.28
C TYR A 291 29.59 3.55 -4.63
N ALA A 292 29.25 2.82 -5.71
CA ALA A 292 29.13 3.41 -7.04
C ALA A 292 27.77 4.05 -7.30
N VAL A 293 26.71 3.67 -6.57
CA VAL A 293 25.36 4.19 -6.78
C VAL A 293 25.18 5.53 -6.05
N ASP A 294 24.97 6.59 -6.84
CA ASP A 294 24.67 7.94 -6.33
C ASP A 294 23.18 8.07 -6.01
N ARG A 295 22.85 7.88 -4.74
CA ARG A 295 21.48 8.01 -4.24
C ARG A 295 20.89 9.40 -4.39
N ALA A 296 21.71 10.44 -4.31
CA ALA A 296 21.25 11.82 -4.46
C ALA A 296 20.78 12.08 -5.88
N SER A 297 21.54 11.62 -6.88
CA SER A 297 21.14 11.70 -8.29
C SER A 297 19.87 10.90 -8.58
N ILE A 298 19.68 9.72 -7.95
CA ILE A 298 18.45 8.94 -8.07
C ILE A 298 17.25 9.71 -7.50
N VAL A 299 17.36 10.25 -6.29
CA VAL A 299 16.31 11.07 -5.66
C VAL A 299 15.96 12.27 -6.53
N GLN A 300 16.96 12.94 -7.09
CA GLN A 300 16.71 14.08 -7.97
C GLN A 300 15.98 13.67 -9.26
N ALA A 301 16.37 12.56 -9.88
CA ALA A 301 15.78 12.08 -11.12
C ALA A 301 14.36 11.52 -10.93
N THR A 302 14.09 10.81 -9.83
CA THR A 302 12.81 10.12 -9.61
C THR A 302 11.77 10.99 -8.90
N SER A 303 12.20 11.88 -8.01
CA SER A 303 11.33 12.56 -7.03
C SER A 303 11.52 14.07 -7.00
N TYR A 304 12.42 14.63 -7.85
CA TYR A 304 12.73 16.06 -7.86
C TYR A 304 13.07 16.61 -6.47
N GLY A 305 13.74 15.79 -5.64
CA GLY A 305 14.11 16.14 -4.27
C GLY A 305 13.00 15.96 -3.22
N ALA A 306 11.83 15.41 -3.59
CA ALA A 306 10.74 15.15 -2.64
C ALA A 306 10.87 13.80 -1.89
N ALA A 307 12.00 13.10 -2.05
CA ALA A 307 12.33 11.88 -1.33
C ALA A 307 13.59 12.08 -0.50
N GLN A 308 13.85 11.17 0.42
CA GLN A 308 15.05 11.19 1.27
C GLN A 308 15.97 10.01 0.93
N ALA A 309 17.19 10.28 0.49
CA ALA A 309 18.20 9.23 0.32
C ALA A 309 18.44 8.53 1.67
N ASN A 310 18.44 7.20 1.66
CA ASN A 310 18.67 6.39 2.85
C ASN A 310 19.45 5.12 2.49
N GLN A 311 20.22 4.60 3.45
CA GLN A 311 20.97 3.36 3.31
C GLN A 311 20.39 2.21 4.14
N LEU A 312 19.30 2.47 4.86
CA LEU A 312 18.47 1.49 5.56
C LEU A 312 17.01 1.61 5.09
N ALA A 313 16.19 0.59 5.41
CA ALA A 313 14.79 0.60 5.04
C ALA A 313 13.99 1.66 5.78
N ILE A 314 14.17 1.76 7.10
CA ILE A 314 13.37 2.60 7.98
C ILE A 314 13.74 4.07 7.80
N PRO A 315 12.77 4.97 7.55
CA PRO A 315 13.02 6.39 7.28
C PRO A 315 13.35 7.18 8.54
N GLN A 316 14.07 8.27 8.36
CA GLN A 316 14.31 9.24 9.44
C GLN A 316 12.98 9.79 9.99
N GLY A 317 12.89 9.91 11.31
CA GLY A 317 11.66 10.33 12.01
C GLY A 317 10.70 9.19 12.34
N ASN A 318 11.04 7.94 11.97
CA ASN A 318 10.37 6.75 12.50
C ASN A 318 11.02 6.37 13.86
N PRO A 319 10.27 5.91 14.87
CA PRO A 319 10.84 5.50 16.18
C PRO A 319 11.91 4.40 16.09
N TRP A 320 11.89 3.60 15.04
CA TRP A 320 12.84 2.51 14.78
C TRP A 320 14.01 2.92 13.88
N TYR A 321 14.13 4.21 13.55
CA TYR A 321 15.22 4.70 12.70
C TYR A 321 16.58 4.57 13.40
N THR A 322 17.55 4.09 12.65
CA THR A 322 18.97 4.05 13.06
C THR A 322 19.81 4.76 12.01
N PRO A 323 20.71 5.69 12.38
CA PRO A 323 21.60 6.33 11.44
C PRO A 323 22.59 5.33 10.83
N TYR A 324 22.75 5.35 9.51
CA TYR A 324 23.74 4.56 8.80
C TYR A 324 24.19 5.30 7.53
N ASP A 325 25.49 5.51 7.35
CA ASP A 325 26.06 6.33 6.26
C ASP A 325 27.45 5.78 5.83
N LYS A 326 27.54 4.49 5.60
CA LYS A 326 28.78 3.81 5.21
C LYS A 326 29.09 3.99 3.72
N TYR A 327 28.10 3.85 2.85
CA TYR A 327 28.28 3.81 1.41
C TYR A 327 28.07 5.20 0.79
N ARG A 328 29.02 6.10 1.01
CA ARG A 328 29.08 7.38 0.29
C ARG A 328 29.57 7.13 -1.12
N TYR A 329 29.03 7.86 -2.10
CA TYR A 329 29.43 7.74 -3.49
C TYR A 329 30.94 7.93 -3.67
N ASP A 330 31.62 6.84 -4.09
CA ASP A 330 33.09 6.80 -4.27
C ASP A 330 33.45 5.75 -5.34
N ILE A 331 33.58 6.21 -6.57
CA ILE A 331 33.89 5.35 -7.73
C ILE A 331 35.29 4.73 -7.62
N ASP A 332 36.27 5.43 -7.04
CA ASP A 332 37.63 4.92 -6.94
C ASP A 332 37.72 3.79 -5.90
N HIS A 333 37.01 3.96 -4.78
CA HIS A 333 36.87 2.89 -3.79
C HIS A 333 36.13 1.68 -4.37
N ALA A 334 35.04 1.90 -5.11
CA ALA A 334 34.30 0.84 -5.79
C ALA A 334 35.19 0.05 -6.76
N LYS A 335 36.00 0.73 -7.58
CA LYS A 335 36.99 0.08 -8.47
C LYS A 335 38.04 -0.71 -7.69
N ALA A 336 38.47 -0.21 -6.53
CA ALA A 336 39.43 -0.92 -5.70
C ALA A 336 38.87 -2.24 -5.14
N LEU A 337 37.58 -2.24 -4.71
CA LEU A 337 36.88 -3.44 -4.24
C LEU A 337 36.73 -4.48 -5.36
N LEU A 338 36.35 -4.08 -6.58
CA LEU A 338 36.24 -4.99 -7.72
C LEU A 338 37.60 -5.63 -8.07
N ARG A 339 38.70 -4.86 -8.03
CA ARG A 339 40.05 -5.41 -8.24
C ARG A 339 40.42 -6.44 -7.16
N GLN A 340 40.10 -6.14 -5.88
CA GLN A 340 40.33 -7.08 -4.77
C GLN A 340 39.48 -8.34 -4.88
N ALA A 341 38.28 -8.24 -5.43
CA ALA A 341 37.40 -9.36 -5.71
C ALA A 341 37.86 -10.18 -6.94
N GLY A 342 38.76 -9.64 -7.77
CA GLY A 342 39.11 -10.25 -9.07
C GLY A 342 37.94 -10.22 -10.07
N ALA A 343 36.98 -9.31 -9.88
CA ALA A 343 35.81 -9.23 -10.73
C ALA A 343 36.16 -8.64 -12.11
N ALA A 344 35.76 -9.35 -13.17
CA ALA A 344 35.90 -8.90 -14.54
C ALA A 344 34.74 -7.99 -14.98
N PRO A 345 34.92 -7.14 -16.01
CA PRO A 345 33.82 -6.43 -16.64
C PRO A 345 32.74 -7.40 -17.07
N THR A 346 31.47 -7.04 -16.83
CA THR A 346 30.36 -7.96 -17.04
C THR A 346 29.12 -7.25 -17.59
N ALA A 347 28.22 -8.02 -18.21
CA ALA A 347 26.89 -7.54 -18.61
C ALA A 347 25.86 -8.15 -17.68
N MET A 348 24.94 -7.31 -17.18
CA MET A 348 23.90 -7.68 -16.23
C MET A 348 22.55 -7.15 -16.69
N ASP A 349 21.48 -7.86 -16.39
CA ASP A 349 20.13 -7.33 -16.53
C ASP A 349 19.65 -6.66 -15.22
N LEU A 350 18.86 -5.60 -15.39
CA LEU A 350 18.15 -4.95 -14.30
C LEU A 350 16.65 -4.98 -14.59
N LEU A 351 15.95 -5.81 -13.82
CA LEU A 351 14.51 -6.02 -13.95
C LEU A 351 13.75 -4.87 -13.26
N VAL A 352 12.87 -4.22 -14.01
CA VAL A 352 11.99 -3.13 -13.57
C VAL A 352 10.59 -3.31 -14.15
N THR A 353 9.60 -2.53 -13.68
CA THR A 353 8.24 -2.61 -14.22
C THR A 353 7.72 -1.26 -14.71
N SER A 354 6.86 -1.31 -15.73
CA SER A 354 6.23 -0.13 -16.34
C SER A 354 5.22 0.54 -15.44
N GLU A 355 4.57 -0.20 -14.53
CA GLU A 355 3.55 0.32 -13.61
C GLU A 355 4.13 1.22 -12.51
N TYR A 356 5.44 1.12 -12.29
CA TYR A 356 6.18 2.01 -11.40
C TYR A 356 7.29 2.74 -12.18
N PRO A 357 6.96 3.83 -12.93
CA PRO A 357 7.91 4.51 -13.83
C PRO A 357 9.19 5.01 -13.14
N GLN A 358 9.11 5.29 -11.83
CA GLN A 358 10.28 5.67 -11.03
C GLN A 358 11.34 4.55 -10.97
N THR A 359 10.96 3.28 -11.12
CA THR A 359 11.91 2.17 -11.19
C THR A 359 12.74 2.22 -12.47
N VAL A 360 12.08 2.55 -13.58
CA VAL A 360 12.73 2.70 -14.89
C VAL A 360 13.70 3.89 -14.87
N THR A 361 13.25 5.04 -14.33
CA THR A 361 14.10 6.24 -14.20
C THR A 361 15.31 5.98 -13.30
N ALA A 362 15.12 5.34 -12.16
CA ALA A 362 16.23 5.01 -11.27
C ALA A 362 17.19 3.99 -11.90
N ALA A 363 16.68 3.01 -12.65
CA ALA A 363 17.50 2.02 -13.37
C ALA A 363 18.42 2.69 -14.40
N GLN A 364 17.99 3.74 -15.09
CA GLN A 364 18.83 4.51 -16.00
C GLN A 364 20.00 5.17 -15.26
N VAL A 365 19.73 5.83 -14.11
CA VAL A 365 20.79 6.44 -13.28
C VAL A 365 21.74 5.36 -12.76
N ILE A 366 21.23 4.22 -12.30
CA ILE A 366 22.04 3.09 -11.82
C ILE A 366 22.93 2.56 -12.95
N ALA A 367 22.40 2.39 -14.16
CA ALA A 367 23.16 1.93 -15.31
C ALA A 367 24.34 2.87 -15.63
N ASP A 368 24.10 4.18 -15.62
CA ASP A 368 25.14 5.20 -15.83
C ASP A 368 26.18 5.18 -14.70
N ASN A 369 25.76 5.00 -13.45
CA ASN A 369 26.65 4.91 -12.30
C ASN A 369 27.56 3.66 -12.32
N LEU A 370 27.09 2.55 -12.88
CA LEU A 370 27.81 1.29 -12.92
C LEU A 370 28.75 1.18 -14.15
N ALA A 371 28.50 1.97 -15.21
CA ALA A 371 29.31 1.96 -16.43
C ALA A 371 30.83 2.21 -16.19
N PRO A 372 31.26 3.15 -15.31
CA PRO A 372 32.69 3.37 -15.00
C PRO A 372 33.36 2.19 -14.30
N LEU A 373 32.57 1.23 -13.75
CA LEU A 373 33.06 0.00 -13.16
C LEU A 373 33.25 -1.12 -14.18
N GLY A 374 32.88 -0.91 -15.44
CA GLY A 374 32.84 -1.94 -16.49
C GLY A 374 31.63 -2.85 -16.40
N ILE A 375 30.61 -2.52 -15.61
CA ILE A 375 29.34 -3.22 -15.53
C ILE A 375 28.38 -2.57 -16.53
N ARG A 376 28.00 -3.34 -17.56
CA ARG A 376 27.01 -2.92 -18.55
C ARG A 376 25.63 -3.41 -18.16
N VAL A 377 24.72 -2.50 -17.87
CA VAL A 377 23.36 -2.81 -17.44
C VAL A 377 22.42 -2.78 -18.63
N THR A 378 21.66 -3.85 -18.85
CA THR A 378 20.53 -3.91 -19.74
C THR A 378 19.26 -3.78 -18.94
N ILE A 379 18.53 -2.67 -19.08
CA ILE A 379 17.27 -2.46 -18.38
C ILE A 379 16.18 -3.28 -19.08
N ARG A 380 15.53 -4.14 -18.30
CA ARG A 380 14.47 -5.02 -18.76
C ARG A 380 13.15 -4.62 -18.11
N THR A 381 12.32 -3.88 -18.86
CA THR A 381 11.03 -3.38 -18.41
C THR A 381 9.93 -4.36 -18.82
N VAL A 382 9.17 -4.82 -17.83
CA VAL A 382 8.06 -5.77 -18.01
C VAL A 382 6.81 -5.28 -17.26
N ASP A 383 5.64 -5.87 -17.52
CA ASP A 383 4.45 -5.66 -16.69
C ASP A 383 4.65 -6.25 -15.29
N PHE A 384 3.86 -5.76 -14.31
CA PHE A 384 4.06 -6.13 -12.91
C PHE A 384 3.80 -7.62 -12.63
N GLY A 385 2.88 -8.26 -13.36
CA GLY A 385 2.64 -9.70 -13.22
C GLY A 385 3.86 -10.52 -13.64
N THR A 386 4.42 -10.20 -14.81
CA THR A 386 5.67 -10.80 -15.30
C THR A 386 6.84 -10.49 -14.35
N TRP A 387 6.91 -9.26 -13.80
CA TRP A 387 7.94 -8.89 -12.83
C TRP A 387 7.88 -9.78 -11.58
N LEU A 388 6.67 -10.04 -11.04
CA LEU A 388 6.47 -10.93 -9.88
C LEU A 388 6.90 -12.37 -10.18
N ASP A 389 6.53 -12.89 -11.35
CA ASP A 389 6.89 -14.25 -11.77
C ASP A 389 8.41 -14.42 -11.90
N GLU A 390 9.10 -13.43 -12.46
CA GLU A 390 10.56 -13.45 -12.60
C GLU A 390 11.28 -13.25 -11.27
N GLN A 391 10.74 -12.40 -10.37
CA GLN A 391 11.22 -12.28 -9.00
C GLN A 391 11.15 -13.63 -8.27
N HIS A 392 10.00 -14.29 -8.30
CA HIS A 392 9.79 -15.57 -7.63
C HIS A 392 10.67 -16.69 -8.20
N SER A 393 10.81 -16.72 -9.53
CA SER A 393 11.65 -17.73 -10.21
C SER A 393 13.15 -17.43 -10.15
N GLY A 394 13.56 -16.23 -9.72
CA GLY A 394 14.97 -15.81 -9.68
C GLY A 394 15.57 -15.52 -11.06
N HIS A 395 14.77 -15.19 -12.05
CA HIS A 395 15.19 -14.87 -13.42
C HIS A 395 15.61 -13.41 -13.57
N PHE A 396 16.54 -12.96 -12.74
CA PHE A 396 17.13 -11.61 -12.80
C PHE A 396 18.57 -11.68 -12.28
N ASP A 397 19.41 -10.76 -12.73
CA ASP A 397 20.71 -10.48 -12.10
C ASP A 397 20.57 -9.41 -11.02
N MET A 398 19.84 -8.36 -11.36
CA MET A 398 19.44 -7.26 -10.47
C MET A 398 17.94 -6.99 -10.63
N LEU A 399 17.27 -6.57 -9.57
CA LEU A 399 15.90 -6.08 -9.64
C LEU A 399 15.72 -4.80 -8.81
N MET A 400 14.83 -3.93 -9.24
CA MET A 400 14.43 -2.76 -8.47
C MET A 400 12.95 -2.79 -8.15
N MET A 401 12.63 -2.49 -6.89
CA MET A 401 11.26 -2.37 -6.38
C MET A 401 11.25 -1.55 -5.08
N GLY A 402 10.04 -1.36 -4.53
CA GLY A 402 9.79 -0.74 -3.25
C GLY A 402 8.86 -1.56 -2.37
N TRP A 403 8.89 -1.32 -1.08
CA TRP A 403 7.93 -1.81 -0.10
C TRP A 403 7.12 -0.65 0.46
N LEU A 404 5.83 -0.86 0.65
CA LEU A 404 4.86 0.18 0.96
C LEU A 404 4.12 -0.12 2.27
N GLY A 405 3.86 0.93 3.07
CA GLY A 405 2.94 0.91 4.20
C GLY A 405 3.41 0.11 5.41
N ASN A 406 4.72 -0.10 5.57
CA ASN A 406 5.29 -0.80 6.72
C ASN A 406 5.19 0.07 7.99
N ILE A 407 4.97 -0.56 9.14
CA ILE A 407 4.86 0.13 10.43
C ILE A 407 5.87 -0.44 11.43
N ASP A 408 5.85 -1.75 11.65
CA ASP A 408 6.74 -2.45 12.57
C ASP A 408 8.06 -2.82 11.90
N PRO A 409 9.21 -2.82 12.61
CA PRO A 409 10.50 -3.22 12.01
C PRO A 409 10.50 -4.63 11.42
N ASP A 410 9.68 -5.55 11.92
CA ASP A 410 9.51 -6.88 11.34
C ASP A 410 9.06 -6.82 9.87
N ASP A 411 8.12 -5.92 9.55
CA ASP A 411 7.63 -5.70 8.18
C ASP A 411 8.73 -5.24 7.22
N PHE A 412 9.76 -4.55 7.74
CA PHE A 412 10.85 -4.02 6.93
C PHE A 412 11.94 -5.05 6.62
N TYR A 413 12.10 -6.09 7.47
CA TYR A 413 13.31 -6.91 7.40
C TYR A 413 13.08 -8.42 7.33
N TYR A 414 12.10 -8.99 8.06
CA TYR A 414 12.03 -10.44 8.24
C TYR A 414 11.78 -11.19 6.93
N ALA A 415 10.66 -10.93 6.28
CA ALA A 415 10.28 -11.64 5.05
C ALA A 415 11.31 -11.47 3.92
N GLN A 416 12.02 -10.33 3.90
CA GLN A 416 12.95 -9.92 2.86
C GLN A 416 14.38 -10.48 3.10
N HIS A 417 14.79 -10.68 4.36
CA HIS A 417 16.21 -10.94 4.67
C HIS A 417 16.47 -12.18 5.52
N HIS A 418 15.45 -12.76 6.18
CA HIS A 418 15.59 -14.05 6.84
C HIS A 418 15.87 -15.14 5.80
N THR A 419 16.76 -16.10 6.10
CA THR A 419 17.03 -17.25 5.23
C THR A 419 15.74 -18.02 4.98
N GLY A 420 15.34 -18.16 3.71
CA GLY A 420 14.07 -18.78 3.32
C GLY A 420 12.84 -17.90 3.52
N GLY A 421 13.01 -16.62 3.86
CA GLY A 421 11.92 -15.65 3.95
C GLY A 421 11.11 -15.56 2.65
N ALA A 422 9.80 -15.38 2.75
CA ALA A 422 8.87 -15.44 1.62
C ALA A 422 9.18 -14.41 0.52
N SER A 423 9.82 -13.30 0.88
CA SER A 423 10.18 -12.21 -0.03
C SER A 423 11.69 -12.10 -0.29
N ASN A 424 12.47 -13.08 0.18
CA ASN A 424 13.93 -13.13 -0.02
C ASN A 424 14.28 -13.62 -1.44
N ALA A 425 13.92 -12.84 -2.44
CA ALA A 425 14.15 -13.17 -3.85
C ALA A 425 15.64 -13.14 -4.22
N GLN A 426 16.42 -12.26 -3.60
CA GLN A 426 17.88 -12.13 -3.79
C GLN A 426 18.69 -13.29 -3.23
N LYS A 427 18.06 -14.22 -2.48
CA LYS A 427 18.69 -15.41 -1.89
C LYS A 427 19.77 -15.11 -0.84
N PHE A 428 19.62 -14.01 -0.13
CA PHE A 428 20.47 -13.66 1.00
C PHE A 428 20.37 -14.72 2.12
N SER A 429 21.49 -15.00 2.79
CA SER A 429 21.56 -15.90 3.94
C SER A 429 22.72 -15.51 4.86
N ASP A 430 22.41 -15.12 6.09
CA ASP A 430 23.38 -14.88 7.16
C ASP A 430 22.77 -15.33 8.50
N PRO A 431 23.30 -16.40 9.13
CA PRO A 431 22.75 -16.92 10.39
C PRO A 431 22.72 -15.89 11.55
N ARG A 432 23.58 -14.86 11.49
CA ARG A 432 23.58 -13.80 12.51
C ARG A 432 22.36 -12.88 12.32
N VAL A 433 22.01 -12.60 11.07
CA VAL A 433 20.80 -11.83 10.73
C VAL A 433 19.56 -12.62 11.10
N ASP A 434 19.51 -13.91 10.75
CA ASP A 434 18.40 -14.80 11.10
C ASP A 434 18.15 -14.80 12.61
N ALA A 435 19.21 -15.00 13.42
CA ALA A 435 19.09 -15.02 14.88
C ALA A 435 18.58 -13.71 15.47
N LEU A 436 19.01 -12.56 14.93
CA LEU A 436 18.55 -11.25 15.38
C LEU A 436 17.10 -10.96 14.96
N LEU A 437 16.70 -11.37 13.76
CA LEU A 437 15.32 -11.22 13.30
C LEU A 437 14.37 -12.13 14.08
N ASP A 438 14.77 -13.38 14.38
CA ASP A 438 14.00 -14.31 15.21
C ASP A 438 13.85 -13.80 16.64
N ALA A 439 14.93 -13.24 17.23
CA ALA A 439 14.88 -12.63 18.55
C ALA A 439 13.94 -11.42 18.55
N GLY A 440 14.09 -10.48 17.61
CA GLY A 440 13.28 -9.28 17.54
C GLY A 440 11.77 -9.52 17.33
N ARG A 441 11.38 -10.66 16.74
CA ARG A 441 9.96 -11.05 16.59
C ARG A 441 9.29 -11.44 17.91
N THR A 442 10.06 -11.91 18.87
CA THR A 442 9.54 -12.46 20.12
C THR A 442 9.93 -11.63 21.35
N GLU A 443 10.90 -10.72 21.23
CA GLU A 443 11.36 -9.87 22.32
C GLU A 443 10.30 -8.86 22.75
N ILE A 444 9.94 -8.91 24.01
CA ILE A 444 8.90 -8.05 24.61
C ILE A 444 9.44 -6.77 25.23
N ASP A 445 10.73 -6.74 25.58
CA ASP A 445 11.37 -5.50 26.03
C ASP A 445 11.62 -4.58 24.83
N PRO A 446 10.99 -3.39 24.79
CA PRO A 446 11.12 -2.51 23.62
C PRO A 446 12.53 -2.08 23.31
N GLN A 447 13.41 -1.96 24.32
CA GLN A 447 14.79 -1.52 24.15
C GLN A 447 15.66 -2.65 23.58
N ALA A 448 15.50 -3.87 24.10
CA ALA A 448 16.18 -5.04 23.58
C ALA A 448 15.73 -5.32 22.14
N ARG A 449 14.43 -5.27 21.87
CA ARG A 449 13.86 -5.40 20.52
C ARG A 449 14.41 -4.37 19.54
N HIS A 450 14.53 -3.11 19.96
CA HIS A 450 15.14 -2.06 19.13
C HIS A 450 16.62 -2.36 18.83
N GLN A 451 17.37 -2.91 19.79
CA GLN A 451 18.75 -3.30 19.58
C GLN A 451 18.89 -4.45 18.58
N ASP A 452 18.04 -5.47 18.66
CA ASP A 452 18.04 -6.60 17.73
C ASP A 452 17.83 -6.13 16.29
N TYR A 453 16.78 -5.34 16.04
CA TYR A 453 16.51 -4.82 14.69
C TYR A 453 17.57 -3.82 14.22
N THR A 454 18.18 -3.02 15.10
CA THR A 454 19.29 -2.12 14.74
C THR A 454 20.50 -2.92 14.27
N GLN A 455 20.85 -4.00 14.99
CA GLN A 455 21.97 -4.86 14.63
C GLN A 455 21.68 -5.63 13.32
N ALA A 456 20.46 -6.18 13.19
CA ALA A 456 20.04 -6.84 11.96
C ALA A 456 20.12 -5.92 10.75
N ALA A 457 19.53 -4.70 10.85
CA ALA A 457 19.56 -3.70 9.79
C ALA A 457 20.99 -3.33 9.37
N THR A 458 21.90 -3.15 10.35
CA THR A 458 23.30 -2.85 10.10
C THR A 458 24.00 -3.98 9.34
N LEU A 459 23.80 -5.24 9.76
CA LEU A 459 24.37 -6.40 9.09
C LEU A 459 23.83 -6.57 7.67
N ILE A 460 22.50 -6.40 7.49
CA ILE A 460 21.84 -6.43 6.18
C ILE A 460 22.46 -5.42 5.22
N ALA A 461 22.65 -4.18 5.70
CA ALA A 461 23.26 -3.12 4.91
C ALA A 461 24.75 -3.38 4.67
N ASP A 462 25.50 -3.86 5.66
CA ASP A 462 26.93 -4.20 5.52
C ASP A 462 27.18 -5.29 4.49
N GLN A 463 26.28 -6.26 4.42
CA GLN A 463 26.31 -7.35 3.44
C GLN A 463 25.71 -6.97 2.09
N VAL A 464 25.03 -5.82 2.00
CA VAL A 464 24.33 -5.33 0.82
C VAL A 464 23.35 -6.43 0.30
N SER A 465 22.54 -6.98 1.21
CA SER A 465 21.44 -7.86 0.84
C SER A 465 20.40 -7.10 -0.02
N TYR A 466 20.02 -5.91 0.44
CA TYR A 466 19.43 -4.86 -0.40
C TYR A 466 20.34 -3.63 -0.41
N LEU A 467 20.49 -3.01 -1.56
CA LEU A 467 20.97 -1.67 -1.66
C LEU A 467 19.78 -0.72 -1.51
N TYR A 468 19.53 -0.24 -0.30
CA TYR A 468 18.50 0.75 -0.07
C TYR A 468 18.87 2.07 -0.74
N LEU A 469 17.92 2.68 -1.41
CA LEU A 469 18.14 3.87 -2.25
C LEU A 469 17.57 5.12 -1.61
N TYR A 470 16.27 5.10 -1.30
CA TYR A 470 15.57 6.24 -0.72
C TYR A 470 14.21 5.87 -0.13
N ASN A 471 13.73 6.74 0.76
CA ASN A 471 12.36 6.75 1.24
C ASN A 471 11.59 7.83 0.47
N PRO A 472 10.49 7.51 -0.24
CA PRO A 472 9.69 8.49 -0.96
C PRO A 472 8.83 9.31 0.02
N ALA A 473 8.31 10.44 -0.42
CA ALA A 473 7.21 11.11 0.26
C ALA A 473 5.86 10.60 -0.25
N VAL A 474 4.85 10.67 0.61
CA VAL A 474 3.44 10.68 0.20
C VAL A 474 3.16 12.08 -0.33
N VAL A 475 2.85 12.20 -1.61
CA VAL A 475 2.55 13.48 -2.26
C VAL A 475 1.09 13.45 -2.68
N GLN A 476 0.29 14.31 -2.05
CA GLN A 476 -1.14 14.42 -2.31
C GLN A 476 -1.52 15.89 -2.45
N ALA A 477 -2.54 16.16 -3.23
CA ALA A 477 -3.04 17.51 -3.42
C ALA A 477 -4.57 17.54 -3.32
N TRP A 478 -5.11 18.63 -2.75
CA TRP A 478 -6.55 18.80 -2.64
C TRP A 478 -6.99 20.25 -2.67
N SER A 479 -8.24 20.45 -2.99
CA SER A 479 -8.90 21.76 -2.99
C SER A 479 -8.91 22.34 -1.57
N PRO A 480 -8.71 23.66 -1.37
CA PRO A 480 -8.88 24.34 -0.10
C PRO A 480 -10.29 24.17 0.52
N ARG A 481 -11.27 23.76 -0.27
CA ARG A 481 -12.62 23.42 0.20
C ARG A 481 -12.66 22.15 1.06
N LEU A 482 -11.72 21.24 0.86
CA LEU A 482 -11.59 20.00 1.65
C LEU A 482 -10.80 20.29 2.91
N THR A 483 -11.50 20.19 4.05
CA THR A 483 -10.89 20.26 5.39
C THR A 483 -11.14 18.97 6.16
N GLY A 484 -10.44 18.76 7.29
CA GLY A 484 -10.56 17.53 8.07
C GLY A 484 -9.93 16.29 7.41
N TYR A 485 -9.17 16.47 6.33
CA TYR A 485 -8.34 15.44 5.72
C TYR A 485 -6.86 15.68 6.06
N GLU A 486 -6.13 14.61 6.29
CA GLU A 486 -4.69 14.63 6.57
C GLU A 486 -3.98 13.53 5.78
N ALA A 487 -2.88 13.91 5.11
CA ALA A 487 -2.02 12.96 4.42
C ALA A 487 -1.19 12.16 5.42
N ARG A 488 -1.22 10.83 5.32
CA ARG A 488 -0.66 9.90 6.31
C ARG A 488 0.62 9.25 5.82
N ARG A 489 1.52 8.93 6.76
CA ARG A 489 2.81 8.23 6.50
C ARG A 489 2.61 6.80 5.99
N ASP A 490 1.53 6.13 6.41
CA ASP A 490 1.14 4.78 6.00
C ASP A 490 0.38 4.74 4.67
N LYS A 491 0.19 5.90 4.03
CA LYS A 491 -0.59 6.09 2.80
C LYS A 491 -2.08 5.77 2.91
N ALA A 492 -2.60 5.49 4.09
CA ALA A 492 -4.02 5.29 4.28
C ALA A 492 -4.82 6.53 3.86
N ILE A 493 -5.87 6.33 3.07
CA ILE A 493 -6.75 7.41 2.60
C ILE A 493 -8.08 7.29 3.31
N ARG A 494 -8.31 8.14 4.30
CA ARG A 494 -9.50 8.10 5.16
C ARG A 494 -10.25 9.42 5.11
N PHE A 495 -11.46 9.40 4.58
CA PHE A 495 -12.32 10.58 4.45
C PHE A 495 -13.39 10.71 5.53
N ARG A 496 -13.34 9.90 6.61
CA ARG A 496 -14.37 9.91 7.67
C ARG A 496 -14.56 11.27 8.32
N ASP A 497 -13.48 12.04 8.48
CA ASP A 497 -13.48 13.37 9.10
C ASP A 497 -13.53 14.51 8.09
N ALA A 498 -13.62 14.20 6.80
CA ALA A 498 -13.63 15.15 5.71
C ALA A 498 -14.87 16.07 5.74
N VAL A 499 -14.63 17.33 5.43
CA VAL A 499 -15.67 18.35 5.28
C VAL A 499 -15.44 19.10 3.98
N LEU A 500 -16.47 19.24 3.15
CA LEU A 500 -16.45 20.10 1.98
C LEU A 500 -17.13 21.42 2.30
N GLY A 501 -16.40 22.53 2.19
CA GLY A 501 -16.90 23.88 2.36
C GLY A 501 -17.13 24.59 1.02
N GLY A 502 -18.06 25.54 0.99
CA GLY A 502 -18.31 26.40 -0.18
C GLY A 502 -18.86 25.68 -1.43
N ASP A 503 -19.26 26.49 -2.44
CA ASP A 503 -19.59 25.97 -3.77
C ASP A 503 -18.32 25.68 -4.57
N ARG A 504 -18.41 24.79 -5.56
CA ARG A 504 -17.34 24.58 -6.54
C ARG A 504 -17.21 25.82 -7.41
N PRO A 505 -15.98 26.24 -7.78
CA PRO A 505 -15.75 27.37 -8.66
C PRO A 505 -16.35 27.18 -10.05
#